data_82a50703e9db176cd9b3d4258fe50eb2
#
_entry.id   82a50703e9db176cd9b3d4258fe50eb2
#
_cell.length_a   1.000
_cell.length_b   1.000
_cell.length_c   1.000
_cell.angle_alpha   90.00
_cell.angle_beta   90.00
_cell.angle_gamma   90.00
#
_symmetry.space_group_name_H-M   'P 1'
#
loop_
_entity.id
_entity.type
_entity.pdbx_description
1 polymer ?
#
loop_
_entity_poly.entity_id
_entity_poly.type
_entity_poly.pdbx_seq_one_letter_code
_entity_poly.pdbx_strand_id
1 'polypeptide(L)'
;MQALWMVLGSFLFATMAVGIKFASESFGTLELVFYRGMVSVIFMGVVLHARGVPLRTPVPMMHVWRSTVGVLSLSAWFYAIAHLPVATAMTLNYMSGVWVAAFIVGGGLLYGHAQRQGPLLGTVLLGFVGVVLTLRPTIDQNQLFAGVIGLLSGMGAALAYLQVTALGKVGEPEVRTVFYFSIGT
;
A
#
# COMPACT_ATOMS: atom_id res chain seq x y z
N MET A 1 12.08 -20.81 -0.62
CA MET A 1 10.80 -20.69 0.11
C MET A 1 10.25 -19.26 0.16
N GLN A 2 11.07 -18.22 0.37
CA GLN A 2 10.60 -16.82 0.40
C GLN A 2 9.91 -16.37 -0.90
N ALA A 3 10.45 -16.74 -2.08
CA ALA A 3 9.86 -16.40 -3.37
C ALA A 3 8.43 -16.97 -3.55
N LEU A 4 8.14 -18.18 -3.07
CA LEU A 4 6.81 -18.77 -3.15
C LEU A 4 5.78 -18.00 -2.31
N TRP A 5 6.17 -17.51 -1.13
CA TRP A 5 5.32 -16.66 -0.31
C TRP A 5 5.02 -15.32 -0.98
N MET A 6 5.99 -14.74 -1.71
CA MET A 6 5.76 -13.51 -2.48
C MET A 6 4.78 -13.75 -3.63
N VAL A 7 4.91 -14.87 -4.36
CA VAL A 7 3.97 -15.22 -5.44
C VAL A 7 2.57 -15.43 -4.89
N LEU A 8 2.43 -16.17 -3.79
CA LEU A 8 1.13 -16.38 -3.14
C LEU A 8 0.53 -15.06 -2.66
N GLY A 9 1.34 -14.20 -2.03
CA GLY A 9 0.90 -12.87 -1.61
C GLY A 9 0.41 -12.01 -2.76
N SER A 10 1.14 -12.00 -3.88
CA SER A 10 0.75 -11.26 -5.09
C SER A 10 -0.55 -11.80 -5.70
N PHE A 11 -0.72 -13.12 -5.72
CA PHE A 11 -1.94 -13.77 -6.20
C PHE A 11 -3.15 -13.39 -5.34
N LEU A 12 -3.02 -13.48 -4.02
CA LEU A 12 -4.09 -13.08 -3.08
C LEU A 12 -4.42 -11.60 -3.19
N PHE A 13 -3.41 -10.75 -3.39
CA PHE A 13 -3.60 -9.31 -3.57
C PHE A 13 -4.33 -8.98 -4.87
N ALA A 14 -4.00 -9.66 -5.97
CA ALA A 14 -4.70 -9.51 -7.24
C ALA A 14 -6.16 -10.02 -7.15
N THR A 15 -6.38 -11.16 -6.51
CA THR A 15 -7.73 -11.70 -6.26
C THR A 15 -8.57 -10.73 -5.43
N MET A 16 -7.98 -10.11 -4.40
CA MET A 16 -8.63 -9.07 -3.61
C MET A 16 -9.04 -7.87 -4.48
N ALA A 17 -8.18 -7.39 -5.38
CA ALA A 17 -8.49 -6.26 -6.23
C ALA A 17 -9.68 -6.55 -7.17
N VAL A 18 -9.75 -7.76 -7.73
CA VAL A 18 -10.90 -8.21 -8.53
C VAL A 18 -12.16 -8.30 -7.66
N GLY A 19 -12.06 -8.87 -6.47
CA GLY A 19 -13.17 -8.94 -5.52
C GLY A 19 -13.72 -7.56 -5.14
N ILE A 20 -12.83 -6.58 -4.89
CA ILE A 20 -13.23 -5.19 -4.62
C ILE A 20 -13.98 -4.58 -5.81
N LYS A 21 -13.52 -4.85 -7.04
CA LYS A 21 -14.19 -4.34 -8.25
C LYS A 21 -15.63 -4.84 -8.34
N PHE A 22 -15.87 -6.14 -8.14
CA PHE A 22 -17.22 -6.70 -8.14
C PHE A 22 -18.06 -6.18 -6.95
N ALA A 23 -17.49 -6.14 -5.76
CA ALA A 23 -18.21 -5.67 -4.58
C ALA A 23 -18.54 -4.17 -4.64
N SER A 24 -17.74 -3.37 -5.36
CA SER A 24 -17.98 -1.93 -5.53
C SER A 24 -19.23 -1.58 -6.34
N GLU A 25 -19.85 -2.56 -7.00
CA GLU A 25 -21.14 -2.38 -7.66
C GLU A 25 -22.30 -2.30 -6.67
N SER A 26 -22.14 -2.91 -5.47
CA SER A 26 -23.19 -3.00 -4.45
C SER A 26 -22.85 -2.26 -3.16
N PHE A 27 -21.57 -2.03 -2.88
CA PHE A 27 -21.09 -1.42 -1.64
C PHE A 27 -20.27 -0.17 -1.92
N GLY A 28 -20.41 0.82 -1.04
CA GLY A 28 -19.59 2.03 -1.09
C GLY A 28 -18.10 1.76 -0.75
N THR A 29 -17.22 2.61 -1.26
CA THR A 29 -15.77 2.47 -1.04
C THR A 29 -15.39 2.39 0.44
N LEU A 30 -15.99 3.22 1.29
CA LEU A 30 -15.69 3.24 2.72
C LEU A 30 -16.25 2.00 3.44
N GLU A 31 -17.38 1.47 2.98
CA GLU A 31 -17.93 0.22 3.51
C GLU A 31 -17.00 -0.97 3.23
N LEU A 32 -16.44 -1.04 2.03
CA LEU A 32 -15.48 -2.08 1.67
C LEU A 32 -14.19 -1.98 2.50
N VAL A 33 -13.71 -0.76 2.74
CA VAL A 33 -12.56 -0.51 3.63
C VAL A 33 -12.88 -0.97 5.05
N PHE A 34 -14.04 -0.63 5.57
CA PHE A 34 -14.50 -1.01 6.91
C PHE A 34 -14.62 -2.52 7.07
N TYR A 35 -15.31 -3.23 6.16
CA TYR A 35 -15.46 -4.70 6.23
C TYR A 35 -14.11 -5.40 6.17
N ARG A 36 -13.22 -4.94 5.28
CA ARG A 36 -11.86 -5.46 5.22
C ARG A 36 -11.09 -5.23 6.53
N GLY A 37 -11.22 -4.04 7.11
CA GLY A 37 -10.61 -3.69 8.40
C GLY A 37 -11.10 -4.61 9.51
N MET A 38 -12.41 -4.81 9.60
CA MET A 38 -13.04 -5.65 10.62
C MET A 38 -12.54 -7.11 10.56
N VAL A 39 -12.51 -7.70 9.36
CA VAL A 39 -11.97 -9.06 9.16
C VAL A 39 -10.48 -9.11 9.55
N SER A 40 -9.71 -8.09 9.15
CA SER A 40 -8.29 -8.01 9.48
C SER A 40 -8.02 -7.87 10.97
N VAL A 41 -8.81 -7.07 11.70
CA VAL A 41 -8.69 -6.90 13.17
C VAL A 41 -8.93 -8.23 13.87
N ILE A 42 -9.99 -8.97 13.50
CA ILE A 42 -10.30 -10.26 14.10
C ILE A 42 -9.15 -11.24 13.83
N PHE A 43 -8.73 -11.38 12.58
CA PHE A 43 -7.67 -12.31 12.20
C PHE A 43 -6.34 -11.96 12.87
N MET A 44 -5.91 -10.70 12.81
CA MET A 44 -4.65 -10.27 13.40
C MET A 44 -4.69 -10.30 14.94
N GLY A 45 -5.86 -10.07 15.55
CA GLY A 45 -6.06 -10.23 16.99
C GLY A 45 -5.82 -11.67 17.45
N VAL A 46 -6.35 -12.65 16.71
CA VAL A 46 -6.09 -14.07 16.95
C VAL A 46 -4.61 -14.40 16.79
N VAL A 47 -3.97 -13.94 15.72
CA VAL A 47 -2.53 -14.17 15.49
C VAL A 47 -1.66 -13.54 16.59
N LEU A 48 -1.98 -12.31 17.03
CA LEU A 48 -1.30 -11.63 18.13
C LEU A 48 -1.39 -12.44 19.43
N HIS A 49 -2.61 -12.88 19.76
CA HIS A 49 -2.85 -13.70 20.96
C HIS A 49 -2.08 -15.03 20.89
N ALA A 50 -2.16 -15.72 19.75
CA ALA A 50 -1.47 -16.99 19.55
C ALA A 50 0.06 -16.88 19.61
N ARG A 51 0.63 -15.73 19.22
CA ARG A 51 2.08 -15.45 19.28
C ARG A 51 2.54 -14.84 20.61
N GLY A 52 1.64 -14.55 21.54
CA GLY A 52 1.97 -13.93 22.81
C GLY A 52 2.54 -12.50 22.68
N VAL A 53 2.25 -11.81 21.56
CA VAL A 53 2.75 -10.46 21.32
C VAL A 53 1.88 -9.44 22.07
N PRO A 54 2.44 -8.64 23.00
CA PRO A 54 1.66 -7.69 23.76
C PRO A 54 1.13 -6.57 22.87
N LEU A 55 -0.10 -6.12 23.12
CA LEU A 55 -0.72 -4.99 22.39
C LEU A 55 0.01 -3.66 22.67
N ARG A 56 0.57 -3.51 23.87
CA ARG A 56 1.24 -2.26 24.27
C ARG A 56 2.49 -2.02 23.41
N THR A 57 2.58 -0.80 22.84
CA THR A 57 3.72 -0.35 22.02
C THR A 57 4.44 0.82 22.69
N PRO A 58 5.78 0.93 22.59
CA PRO A 58 6.53 2.10 23.04
C PRO A 58 6.42 3.29 22.10
N VAL A 59 5.92 3.09 20.86
CA VAL A 59 5.89 4.11 19.80
C VAL A 59 4.48 4.32 19.22
N PRO A 60 3.47 4.65 20.04
CA PRO A 60 2.07 4.72 19.59
C PRO A 60 1.87 5.76 18.47
N MET A 61 2.58 6.88 18.50
CA MET A 61 2.45 7.95 17.50
C MET A 61 2.90 7.49 16.11
N MET A 62 3.89 6.61 16.02
CA MET A 62 4.30 6.04 14.73
C MET A 62 3.19 5.16 14.14
N HIS A 63 2.51 4.40 14.98
CA HIS A 63 1.35 3.59 14.55
C HIS A 63 0.17 4.46 14.10
N VAL A 64 -0.14 5.53 14.85
CA VAL A 64 -1.21 6.49 14.45
C VAL A 64 -0.90 7.10 13.10
N TRP A 65 0.32 7.62 12.92
CA TRP A 65 0.74 8.20 11.64
C TRP A 65 0.69 7.19 10.50
N ARG A 66 1.21 5.96 10.74
CA ARG A 66 1.17 4.86 9.76
C ARG A 66 -0.27 4.48 9.40
N SER A 67 -1.16 4.39 10.38
CA SER A 67 -2.56 4.04 10.15
C SER A 67 -3.28 5.13 9.36
N THR A 68 -3.12 6.40 9.75
CA THR A 68 -3.77 7.52 9.05
C THR A 68 -3.36 7.58 7.57
N VAL A 69 -2.06 7.60 7.29
CA VAL A 69 -1.56 7.64 5.91
C VAL A 69 -1.97 6.38 5.13
N GLY A 70 -1.87 5.22 5.78
CA GLY A 70 -2.21 3.96 5.14
C GLY A 70 -3.70 3.80 4.84
N VAL A 71 -4.58 4.25 5.75
CA VAL A 71 -6.04 4.21 5.53
C VAL A 71 -6.46 5.15 4.42
N LEU A 72 -5.95 6.38 4.41
CA LEU A 72 -6.21 7.34 3.34
C LEU A 72 -5.75 6.81 1.98
N SER A 73 -4.54 6.25 1.93
CA SER A 73 -4.00 5.63 0.73
C SER A 73 -4.85 4.43 0.26
N LEU A 74 -5.25 3.57 1.18
CA LEU A 74 -6.09 2.40 0.90
C LEU A 74 -7.47 2.80 0.39
N SER A 75 -8.11 3.77 1.03
CA SER A 75 -9.43 4.29 0.61
C SER A 75 -9.35 4.91 -0.79
N ALA A 76 -8.30 5.68 -1.07
CA ALA A 76 -8.06 6.25 -2.38
C ALA A 76 -7.82 5.16 -3.45
N TRP A 77 -7.12 4.07 -3.09
CA TRP A 77 -6.91 2.95 -3.99
C TRP A 77 -8.20 2.17 -4.27
N PHE A 78 -9.03 1.92 -3.25
CA PHE A 78 -10.34 1.27 -3.41
C PHE A 78 -11.26 2.12 -4.28
N TYR A 79 -11.26 3.44 -4.09
CA TYR A 79 -11.97 4.37 -4.95
C TYR A 79 -11.50 4.26 -6.40
N ALA A 80 -10.18 4.21 -6.63
CA ALA A 80 -9.62 4.04 -7.97
C ALA A 80 -10.06 2.70 -8.61
N ILE A 81 -10.06 1.59 -7.87
CA ILE A 81 -10.54 0.29 -8.37
C ILE A 81 -12.03 0.35 -8.73
N ALA A 82 -12.86 1.02 -7.93
CA ALA A 82 -14.28 1.16 -8.20
C ALA A 82 -14.57 1.90 -9.53
N HIS A 83 -13.80 2.96 -9.83
CA HIS A 83 -14.09 3.89 -10.92
C HIS A 83 -13.20 3.72 -12.16
N LEU A 84 -12.11 2.95 -12.07
CA LEU A 84 -11.18 2.68 -13.18
C LEU A 84 -11.21 1.22 -13.59
N PRO A 85 -10.72 0.89 -14.81
CA PRO A 85 -10.33 -0.49 -15.11
C PRO A 85 -9.31 -1.00 -14.08
N VAL A 86 -9.47 -2.26 -13.63
CA VAL A 86 -8.60 -2.86 -12.60
C VAL A 86 -7.12 -2.75 -12.97
N ALA A 87 -6.79 -3.00 -14.25
CA ALA A 87 -5.43 -2.87 -14.76
C ALA A 87 -4.86 -1.46 -14.53
N THR A 88 -5.64 -0.42 -14.82
CA THR A 88 -5.25 0.98 -14.60
C THR A 88 -5.05 1.29 -13.11
N ALA A 89 -6.01 0.90 -12.26
CA ALA A 89 -5.91 1.11 -10.81
C ALA A 89 -4.69 0.40 -10.21
N MET A 90 -4.39 -0.82 -10.66
CA MET A 90 -3.20 -1.57 -10.25
C MET A 90 -1.92 -0.89 -10.72
N THR A 91 -1.86 -0.42 -11.97
CA THR A 91 -0.69 0.31 -12.48
C THR A 91 -0.38 1.56 -11.66
N LEU A 92 -1.41 2.34 -11.33
CA LEU A 92 -1.26 3.54 -10.49
C LEU A 92 -0.79 3.20 -9.08
N ASN A 93 -1.26 2.10 -8.50
CA ASN A 93 -0.79 1.62 -7.20
C ASN A 93 0.67 1.14 -7.25
N TYR A 94 1.09 0.46 -8.31
CA TYR A 94 2.48 0.02 -8.50
C TYR A 94 3.47 1.19 -8.67
N MET A 95 2.99 2.41 -8.98
CA MET A 95 3.83 3.61 -8.89
C MET A 95 4.37 3.86 -7.48
N SER A 96 3.82 3.21 -6.44
CA SER A 96 4.36 3.29 -5.08
C SER A 96 5.84 2.93 -5.01
N GLY A 97 6.32 1.96 -5.81
CA GLY A 97 7.75 1.63 -5.92
C GLY A 97 8.59 2.80 -6.45
N VAL A 98 8.09 3.50 -7.47
CA VAL A 98 8.74 4.70 -8.03
C VAL A 98 8.78 5.83 -6.99
N TRP A 99 7.66 6.05 -6.27
CA TRP A 99 7.59 7.05 -5.21
C TRP A 99 8.51 6.74 -4.03
N VAL A 100 8.63 5.47 -3.62
CA VAL A 100 9.61 5.06 -2.59
C VAL A 100 11.03 5.44 -3.01
N ALA A 101 11.43 5.10 -4.25
CA ALA A 101 12.73 5.46 -4.76
C ALA A 101 12.93 6.98 -4.82
N ALA A 102 11.91 7.73 -5.28
CA ALA A 102 11.95 9.19 -5.33
C ALA A 102 12.11 9.81 -3.93
N PHE A 103 11.40 9.31 -2.92
CA PHE A 103 11.50 9.80 -1.54
C PHE A 103 12.87 9.48 -0.92
N ILE A 104 13.44 8.30 -1.19
CA ILE A 104 14.77 7.93 -0.69
C ILE A 104 15.84 8.82 -1.35
N VAL A 105 15.80 8.98 -2.68
CA VAL A 105 16.74 9.83 -3.41
C VAL A 105 16.59 11.30 -3.02
N GLY A 106 15.34 11.81 -3.00
CA GLY A 106 15.05 13.19 -2.63
C GLY A 106 15.44 13.50 -1.19
N GLY A 107 15.15 12.60 -0.24
CA GLY A 107 15.59 12.72 1.14
C GLY A 107 17.13 12.71 1.24
N GLY A 108 17.80 11.81 0.54
CA GLY A 108 19.26 11.75 0.51
C GLY A 108 19.89 13.05 0.00
N LEU A 109 19.30 13.68 -1.02
CA LEU A 109 19.75 14.98 -1.54
C LEU A 109 19.55 16.11 -0.53
N LEU A 110 18.40 16.18 0.14
CA LEU A 110 18.09 17.19 1.13
C LEU A 110 18.97 17.13 2.39
N TYR A 111 19.33 15.92 2.82
CA TYR A 111 20.15 15.70 4.03
C TYR A 111 21.66 15.53 3.74
N GLY A 112 22.11 15.80 2.51
CA GLY A 112 23.53 15.73 2.14
C GLY A 112 24.14 14.34 2.07
N HIS A 113 23.31 13.28 2.12
CA HIS A 113 23.75 11.89 2.03
C HIS A 113 23.54 11.33 0.61
N ALA A 114 23.93 12.10 -0.40
CA ALA A 114 23.84 11.71 -1.80
C ALA A 114 24.80 10.55 -2.14
N GLN A 115 24.49 9.35 -1.64
CA GLN A 115 25.09 8.13 -2.20
C GLN A 115 24.57 7.98 -3.64
N ARG A 116 25.39 7.38 -4.51
CA ARG A 116 25.05 7.08 -5.93
C ARG A 116 23.83 6.15 -6.02
N GLN A 117 22.63 6.71 -5.88
CA GLN A 117 21.35 5.96 -5.95
C GLN A 117 20.73 5.98 -7.36
N GLY A 118 21.44 6.56 -8.33
CA GLY A 118 21.00 6.59 -9.75
C GLY A 118 20.64 5.21 -10.33
N PRO A 119 21.44 4.15 -10.11
CA PRO A 119 21.11 2.81 -10.58
C PRO A 119 19.80 2.27 -9.98
N LEU A 120 19.53 2.54 -8.70
CA LEU A 120 18.26 2.15 -8.04
C LEU A 120 17.06 2.80 -8.72
N LEU A 121 17.12 4.10 -8.94
CA LEU A 121 16.04 4.84 -9.62
C LEU A 121 15.85 4.31 -11.05
N GLY A 122 16.94 4.06 -11.77
CA GLY A 122 16.89 3.52 -13.13
C GLY A 122 16.22 2.15 -13.21
N THR A 123 16.55 1.23 -12.29
CA THR A 123 15.93 -0.11 -12.25
C THR A 123 14.45 -0.06 -11.87
N VAL A 124 14.06 0.82 -10.94
CA VAL A 124 12.66 0.99 -10.55
C VAL A 124 11.84 1.59 -11.69
N LEU A 125 12.36 2.60 -12.39
CA LEU A 125 11.69 3.18 -13.56
C LEU A 125 11.55 2.16 -14.71
N LEU A 126 12.60 1.37 -14.97
CA LEU A 126 12.54 0.33 -15.98
C LEU A 126 11.49 -0.74 -15.64
N GLY A 127 11.45 -1.17 -14.38
CA GLY A 127 10.42 -2.10 -13.89
C GLY A 127 9.02 -1.53 -14.04
N PHE A 128 8.83 -0.24 -13.72
CA PHE A 128 7.54 0.43 -13.89
C PHE A 128 7.11 0.51 -15.37
N VAL A 129 8.03 0.83 -16.29
CA VAL A 129 7.74 0.79 -17.73
C VAL A 129 7.27 -0.60 -18.15
N GLY A 130 7.90 -1.67 -17.65
CA GLY A 130 7.47 -3.04 -17.89
C GLY A 130 6.03 -3.31 -17.40
N VAL A 131 5.67 -2.81 -16.22
CA VAL A 131 4.28 -2.92 -15.69
C VAL A 131 3.28 -2.16 -16.59
N VAL A 132 3.60 -0.94 -17.01
CA VAL A 132 2.73 -0.14 -17.90
C VAL A 132 2.52 -0.86 -19.25
N LEU A 133 3.58 -1.41 -19.82
CA LEU A 133 3.48 -2.15 -21.09
C LEU A 133 2.64 -3.42 -20.96
N THR A 134 2.72 -4.11 -19.83
CA THR A 134 1.96 -5.34 -19.57
C THR A 134 0.50 -5.07 -19.31
N LEU A 135 0.19 -4.12 -18.44
CA LEU A 135 -1.19 -3.83 -18.01
C LEU A 135 -1.95 -2.91 -18.98
N ARG A 136 -1.24 -2.16 -19.83
CA ARG A 136 -1.82 -1.21 -20.81
C ARG A 136 -2.93 -0.36 -20.18
N PRO A 137 -2.64 0.43 -19.16
CA PRO A 137 -3.65 1.22 -18.45
C PRO A 137 -4.32 2.21 -19.40
N THR A 138 -5.64 2.34 -19.29
CA THR A 138 -6.44 3.30 -20.05
C THR A 138 -7.17 4.21 -19.07
N ILE A 139 -7.26 5.49 -19.39
CA ILE A 139 -8.02 6.49 -18.61
C ILE A 139 -8.82 7.33 -19.61
N ASP A 140 -10.13 7.24 -19.53
CA ASP A 140 -11.03 8.09 -20.28
C ASP A 140 -11.13 9.48 -19.64
N GLN A 141 -11.58 10.49 -20.40
CA GLN A 141 -11.70 11.87 -19.89
C GLN A 141 -12.58 11.95 -18.63
N ASN A 142 -13.63 11.15 -18.56
CA ASN A 142 -14.52 11.10 -17.39
C ASN A 142 -13.90 10.42 -16.16
N GLN A 143 -12.74 9.79 -16.32
CA GLN A 143 -12.03 9.03 -15.27
C GLN A 143 -10.80 9.77 -14.72
N LEU A 144 -10.53 10.99 -15.21
CA LEU A 144 -9.33 11.75 -14.80
C LEU A 144 -9.27 11.98 -13.29
N PHE A 145 -10.40 12.28 -12.65
CA PHE A 145 -10.44 12.47 -11.19
C PHE A 145 -10.06 11.18 -10.46
N ALA A 146 -10.62 10.04 -10.86
CA ALA A 146 -10.27 8.75 -10.27
C ALA A 146 -8.80 8.37 -10.56
N GLY A 147 -8.27 8.77 -11.72
CA GLY A 147 -6.84 8.62 -12.06
C GLY A 147 -5.93 9.40 -11.13
N VAL A 148 -6.26 10.66 -10.83
CA VAL A 148 -5.51 11.49 -9.87
C VAL A 148 -5.57 10.88 -8.46
N ILE A 149 -6.75 10.45 -8.00
CA ILE A 149 -6.90 9.77 -6.70
C ILE A 149 -6.06 8.48 -6.65
N GLY A 150 -6.07 7.69 -7.72
CA GLY A 150 -5.24 6.49 -7.85
C GLY A 150 -3.74 6.79 -7.79
N LEU A 151 -3.28 7.86 -8.43
CA LEU A 151 -1.89 8.31 -8.36
C LEU A 151 -1.49 8.73 -6.94
N LEU A 152 -2.35 9.51 -6.26
CA LEU A 152 -2.15 9.91 -4.87
C LEU A 152 -2.16 8.70 -3.92
N SER A 153 -2.97 7.67 -4.21
CA SER A 153 -2.94 6.43 -3.45
C SER A 153 -1.58 5.74 -3.52
N GLY A 154 -0.97 5.67 -4.70
CA GLY A 154 0.38 5.13 -4.88
C GLY A 154 1.45 5.90 -4.08
N MET A 155 1.36 7.23 -4.05
CA MET A 155 2.23 8.08 -3.25
C MET A 155 2.03 7.83 -1.74
N GLY A 156 0.78 7.78 -1.28
CA GLY A 156 0.45 7.46 0.11
C GLY A 156 0.90 6.06 0.51
N ALA A 157 0.77 5.06 -0.38
CA ALA A 157 1.28 3.71 -0.17
C ALA A 157 2.82 3.71 0.01
N ALA A 158 3.54 4.49 -0.79
CA ALA A 158 4.99 4.64 -0.65
C ALA A 158 5.38 5.19 0.73
N LEU A 159 4.71 6.25 1.20
CA LEU A 159 4.91 6.79 2.55
C LEU A 159 4.63 5.73 3.61
N ALA A 160 3.54 4.97 3.45
CA ALA A 160 3.19 3.89 4.35
C ALA A 160 4.26 2.79 4.40
N TYR A 161 4.87 2.41 3.28
CA TYR A 161 5.97 1.44 3.24
C TYR A 161 7.23 1.96 3.95
N LEU A 162 7.57 3.23 3.77
CA LEU A 162 8.69 3.85 4.49
C LEU A 162 8.44 3.86 6.00
N GLN A 163 7.21 4.10 6.44
CA GLN A 163 6.83 4.05 7.85
C GLN A 163 6.90 2.63 8.42
N VAL A 164 6.46 1.60 7.69
CA VAL A 164 6.63 0.19 8.08
C VAL A 164 8.11 -0.14 8.26
N THR A 165 8.96 0.32 7.33
CA THR A 165 10.40 0.14 7.44
C THR A 165 10.97 0.85 8.68
N ALA A 166 10.49 2.05 8.98
CA ALA A 166 10.90 2.79 10.19
C ALA A 166 10.47 2.09 11.47
N LEU A 167 9.23 1.56 11.53
CA LEU A 167 8.74 0.76 12.66
C LEU A 167 9.58 -0.52 12.86
N GLY A 168 9.93 -1.20 11.79
CA GLY A 168 10.83 -2.37 11.85
C GLY A 168 12.20 -2.03 12.40
N LYS A 169 12.77 -0.86 12.07
CA LYS A 169 14.06 -0.40 12.58
C LYS A 169 14.05 -0.12 14.10
N VAL A 170 12.93 0.28 14.67
CA VAL A 170 12.78 0.47 16.13
C VAL A 170 12.37 -0.82 16.86
N GLY A 171 12.35 -1.96 16.15
CA GLY A 171 12.08 -3.27 16.74
C GLY A 171 10.61 -3.59 16.95
N GLU A 172 9.68 -2.85 16.30
CA GLU A 172 8.26 -3.17 16.38
C GLU A 172 7.92 -4.46 15.63
N PRO A 173 7.18 -5.40 16.26
CA PRO A 173 6.73 -6.62 15.59
C PRO A 173 5.79 -6.31 14.41
N GLU A 174 6.02 -6.97 13.28
CA GLU A 174 5.20 -6.81 12.07
C GLU A 174 3.71 -7.07 12.35
N VAL A 175 3.41 -8.11 13.13
CA VAL A 175 2.04 -8.49 13.49
C VAL A 175 1.32 -7.36 14.21
N ARG A 176 2.00 -6.66 15.14
CA ARG A 176 1.46 -5.50 15.85
C ARG A 176 1.23 -4.33 14.90
N THR A 177 2.18 -4.06 14.00
CA THR A 177 2.06 -2.99 13.00
C THR A 177 0.84 -3.20 12.10
N VAL A 178 0.60 -4.43 11.64
CA VAL A 178 -0.58 -4.76 10.83
C VAL A 178 -1.87 -4.67 11.65
N PHE A 179 -1.86 -5.10 12.90
CA PHE A 179 -3.03 -5.02 13.78
C PHE A 179 -3.47 -3.57 14.02
N TYR A 180 -2.55 -2.67 14.38
CA TYR A 180 -2.88 -1.24 14.55
C TYR A 180 -3.38 -0.58 13.27
N PHE A 181 -2.82 -0.95 12.12
CA PHE A 181 -3.33 -0.51 10.83
C PHE A 181 -4.77 -0.99 10.58
N SER A 182 -5.05 -2.24 10.93
CA SER A 182 -6.39 -2.82 10.76
C SER A 182 -7.44 -2.14 11.64
N ILE A 183 -7.07 -1.68 12.86
CA ILE A 183 -7.96 -0.89 13.72
C ILE A 183 -8.28 0.47 13.11
N GLY A 184 -7.34 1.05 12.35
CA GLY A 184 -7.55 2.34 11.70
C GLY A 184 -8.42 2.27 10.44
N THR A 185 -8.64 1.08 9.87
CA THR A 185 -9.47 0.87 8.68
C THR A 185 -10.90 0.58 9.01
#